data_c5a633f3651e035d9ff4eb6fc42ab491
#
_entry.id   c5a633f3651e035d9ff4eb6fc42ab491
#
_cell.length_a   1.000
_cell.length_b   1.000
_cell.length_c   1.000
_cell.angle_alpha   90.00
_cell.angle_beta   90.00
_cell.angle_gamma   90.00
#
_symmetry.space_group_name_H-M   'P 1'
#
loop_
_entity.id
_entity.type
_entity.pdbx_description
1 polymer ?
#
loop_
_entity_poly.entity_id
_entity_poly.type
_entity_poly.pdbx_seq_one_letter_code
_entity_poly.pdbx_strand_id
1 'polypeptide(L)'
;MAKTKNMTLYKTPFSRDYWRDAAAELKDTKMLVMTALMIALRVALKPLAIPLGPQLSIQTAMLATALGAMIYGPVVAIPAAIISDTVGFMIYPTGDYFLPFVLTEIASTMFYALFLYRAEKVTPIRVMLSRFCICFFVNVVMQQFIYAWWYSYIGNPEQAREQILGIMTLSRILKNLAMFPIESVVLTLFLRFLMPVTKRAKLTYSADDMTFTKKQIAALVLLVVIGLCSATGYLAYRYNTSSRSADYKTEERVEIQKEMAALVLEETDDWDDQTVICVVDSAYRGLFQSETDYTVAVYVLDEEAFAAGQAEDESYTIDKLWTYSKSGPKKDKYQSLIKVASCDIVKNEKTGEILSFACVPME
;
A
#
# COMPACT_ATOMS: atom_id res chain seq x y z
N MET A 1 -41.69 -2.62 29.09
CA MET A 1 -41.68 -1.45 28.22
C MET A 1 -40.29 -0.80 28.32
N ALA A 2 -39.43 -0.98 27.34
CA ALA A 2 -38.12 -0.29 27.33
C ALA A 2 -38.37 1.21 27.13
N LYS A 3 -37.93 2.02 28.07
CA LYS A 3 -37.92 3.49 27.96
C LYS A 3 -37.18 3.83 26.65
N THR A 4 -37.90 4.47 25.71
CA THR A 4 -37.33 5.06 24.52
C THR A 4 -36.32 6.11 24.99
N LYS A 5 -35.03 5.76 24.96
CA LYS A 5 -33.96 6.69 25.37
C LYS A 5 -33.98 7.82 24.33
N ASN A 6 -34.45 9.00 24.72
CA ASN A 6 -34.30 10.21 23.90
C ASN A 6 -32.81 10.42 23.68
N MET A 7 -32.30 10.06 22.50
CA MET A 7 -30.90 10.21 22.21
C MET A 7 -30.61 11.63 21.80
N THR A 8 -29.74 12.29 22.56
CA THR A 8 -29.21 13.62 22.24
C THR A 8 -28.31 13.58 21.03
N LEU A 9 -28.54 14.51 20.10
CA LEU A 9 -27.67 14.74 18.94
C LEU A 9 -26.73 15.90 19.21
N TYR A 10 -25.54 15.85 18.64
CA TYR A 10 -24.48 16.82 18.93
C TYR A 10 -24.06 17.58 17.68
N LYS A 11 -23.86 18.91 17.79
CA LYS A 11 -23.26 19.72 16.73
C LYS A 11 -21.76 19.47 16.60
N THR A 12 -21.10 19.30 17.76
CA THR A 12 -19.64 19.10 17.85
C THR A 12 -19.31 18.02 18.88
N PRO A 13 -18.17 17.32 18.76
CA PRO A 13 -17.75 16.26 19.69
C PRO A 13 -17.10 16.80 20.98
N PHE A 14 -17.05 18.13 21.16
CA PHE A 14 -16.30 18.74 22.28
C PHE A 14 -17.11 18.88 23.58
N SER A 15 -18.38 18.46 23.60
CA SER A 15 -19.20 18.55 24.82
C SER A 15 -18.92 17.38 25.77
N ARG A 16 -18.96 17.65 27.09
CA ARG A 16 -18.81 16.60 28.12
C ARG A 16 -19.89 15.52 27.99
N ASP A 17 -21.08 15.90 27.63
CA ASP A 17 -22.22 14.98 27.48
C ASP A 17 -22.01 14.02 26.30
N TYR A 18 -21.38 14.47 25.22
CA TYR A 18 -21.01 13.62 24.10
C TYR A 18 -20.13 12.43 24.56
N TRP A 19 -19.10 12.72 25.34
CA TRP A 19 -18.16 11.67 25.81
C TRP A 19 -18.77 10.78 26.87
N ARG A 20 -19.63 11.34 27.74
CA ARG A 20 -20.40 10.58 28.74
C ARG A 20 -21.35 9.59 28.06
N ASP A 21 -22.05 10.04 27.03
CA ASP A 21 -22.96 9.19 26.27
C ASP A 21 -22.20 8.15 25.44
N ALA A 22 -21.07 8.48 24.84
CA ALA A 22 -20.21 7.53 24.16
C ALA A 22 -19.64 6.45 25.11
N ALA A 23 -19.29 6.82 26.34
CA ALA A 23 -18.86 5.86 27.36
C ALA A 23 -20.00 4.95 27.83
N ALA A 24 -21.24 5.45 27.85
CA ALA A 24 -22.40 4.65 28.22
C ALA A 24 -22.71 3.54 27.21
N GLU A 25 -22.27 3.66 25.95
CA GLU A 25 -22.45 2.60 24.93
C GLU A 25 -21.67 1.31 25.28
N LEU A 26 -20.58 1.39 26.05
CA LEU A 26 -19.87 0.21 26.57
C LEU A 26 -20.72 -0.68 27.48
N LYS A 27 -21.80 -0.13 28.06
CA LYS A 27 -22.71 -0.86 28.96
C LYS A 27 -23.96 -1.37 28.24
N ASP A 28 -24.15 -1.00 26.99
CA ASP A 28 -25.31 -1.40 26.19
C ASP A 28 -24.99 -2.70 25.43
N THR A 29 -25.62 -3.80 25.84
CA THR A 29 -25.45 -5.11 25.21
C THR A 29 -25.73 -5.09 23.71
N LYS A 30 -26.73 -4.31 23.25
CA LYS A 30 -27.04 -4.15 21.85
C LYS A 30 -25.86 -3.55 21.09
N MET A 31 -25.22 -2.52 21.65
CA MET A 31 -24.06 -1.87 21.04
C MET A 31 -22.83 -2.78 21.04
N LEU A 32 -22.62 -3.59 22.08
CA LEU A 32 -21.53 -4.58 22.10
C LEU A 32 -21.72 -5.66 21.05
N VAL A 33 -22.93 -6.18 20.85
CA VAL A 33 -23.25 -7.15 19.79
C VAL A 33 -23.03 -6.51 18.41
N MET A 34 -23.48 -5.28 18.20
CA MET A 34 -23.25 -4.55 16.95
C MET A 34 -21.77 -4.30 16.69
N THR A 35 -21.01 -4.00 17.73
CA THR A 35 -19.55 -3.85 17.63
C THR A 35 -18.89 -5.14 17.17
N ALA A 36 -19.26 -6.28 17.76
CA ALA A 36 -18.74 -7.58 17.34
C ALA A 36 -19.06 -7.90 15.87
N LEU A 37 -20.29 -7.60 15.42
CA LEU A 37 -20.69 -7.76 14.02
C LEU A 37 -19.90 -6.85 13.08
N MET A 38 -19.65 -5.59 13.47
CA MET A 38 -18.84 -4.67 12.67
C MET A 38 -17.37 -5.09 12.62
N ILE A 39 -16.81 -5.62 13.70
CA ILE A 39 -15.46 -6.21 13.71
C ILE A 39 -15.41 -7.39 12.73
N ALA A 40 -16.33 -8.33 12.82
CA ALA A 40 -16.40 -9.47 11.91
C ALA A 40 -16.53 -9.04 10.44
N LEU A 41 -17.42 -8.08 10.16
CA LEU A 41 -17.59 -7.51 8.82
C LEU A 41 -16.30 -6.85 8.31
N ARG A 42 -15.62 -6.08 9.14
CA ARG A 42 -14.36 -5.43 8.78
C ARG A 42 -13.28 -6.46 8.45
N VAL A 43 -13.12 -7.49 9.28
CA VAL A 43 -12.15 -8.57 9.04
C VAL A 43 -12.48 -9.32 7.74
N ALA A 44 -13.74 -9.62 7.48
CA ALA A 44 -14.18 -10.26 6.24
C ALA A 44 -13.94 -9.39 4.99
N LEU A 45 -14.03 -8.06 5.12
CA LEU A 45 -13.77 -7.11 4.02
C LEU A 45 -12.27 -6.82 3.81
N LYS A 46 -11.39 -7.17 4.75
CA LYS A 46 -9.94 -6.87 4.66
C LYS A 46 -9.30 -7.40 3.36
N PRO A 47 -9.53 -8.64 2.90
CA PRO A 47 -8.96 -9.15 1.66
C PRO A 47 -9.64 -8.60 0.39
N LEU A 48 -10.81 -7.97 0.51
CA LEU A 48 -11.59 -7.47 -0.63
C LEU A 48 -11.19 -6.03 -1.00
N ALA A 49 -9.90 -5.80 -1.24
CA ALA A 49 -9.44 -4.52 -1.75
C ALA A 49 -9.75 -4.41 -3.26
N ILE A 50 -10.24 -3.24 -3.71
CA ILE A 50 -10.50 -2.97 -5.13
C ILE A 50 -9.23 -2.35 -5.72
N PRO A 51 -8.49 -3.06 -6.58
CA PRO A 51 -7.27 -2.53 -7.19
C PRO A 51 -7.62 -1.48 -8.24
N LEU A 52 -6.96 -0.33 -8.19
CA LEU A 52 -7.05 0.73 -9.21
C LEU A 52 -5.77 0.80 -10.05
N GLY A 53 -4.72 0.11 -9.64
CA GLY A 53 -3.41 0.08 -10.29
C GLY A 53 -2.30 -0.34 -9.33
N PRO A 54 -1.04 -0.35 -9.76
CA PRO A 54 0.09 -0.69 -8.93
C PRO A 54 0.11 0.16 -7.64
N GLN A 55 0.03 -0.50 -6.50
CA GLN A 55 0.01 0.13 -5.15
C GLN A 55 -1.18 1.06 -4.86
N LEU A 56 -2.15 1.19 -5.79
CA LEU A 56 -3.40 1.91 -5.56
C LEU A 56 -4.55 0.91 -5.40
N SER A 57 -5.20 0.93 -4.24
CA SER A 57 -6.38 0.10 -3.97
C SER A 57 -7.32 0.78 -3.00
N ILE A 58 -8.62 0.63 -3.23
CA ILE A 58 -9.65 1.05 -2.28
C ILE A 58 -9.82 -0.06 -1.25
N GLN A 59 -9.52 0.25 0.00
CA GLN A 59 -9.67 -0.69 1.11
C GLN A 59 -11.14 -0.74 1.55
N THR A 60 -11.87 -1.76 1.15
CA THR A 60 -13.31 -1.89 1.47
C THR A 60 -13.59 -1.97 2.97
N ALA A 61 -12.64 -2.44 3.76
CA ALA A 61 -12.71 -2.48 5.23
C ALA A 61 -12.99 -1.09 5.86
N MET A 62 -12.57 0.02 5.21
CA MET A 62 -12.85 1.38 5.69
C MET A 62 -14.36 1.66 5.80
N LEU A 63 -15.17 1.02 4.95
CA LEU A 63 -16.63 1.19 4.93
C LEU A 63 -17.25 0.65 6.22
N ALA A 64 -16.84 -0.56 6.63
CA ALA A 64 -17.29 -1.15 7.90
C ALA A 64 -16.77 -0.36 9.09
N THR A 65 -15.53 0.14 9.03
CA THR A 65 -14.93 0.97 10.08
C THR A 65 -15.72 2.26 10.29
N ALA A 66 -16.04 2.97 9.21
CA ALA A 66 -16.79 4.23 9.29
C ALA A 66 -18.23 4.03 9.77
N LEU A 67 -18.91 2.98 9.27
CA LEU A 67 -20.25 2.63 9.69
C LEU A 67 -20.29 2.23 11.17
N GLY A 68 -19.37 1.38 11.61
CA GLY A 68 -19.23 0.98 13.00
C GLY A 68 -18.98 2.17 13.93
N ALA A 69 -18.00 3.01 13.60
CA ALA A 69 -17.67 4.20 14.35
C ALA A 69 -18.87 5.17 14.48
N MET A 70 -19.69 5.30 13.43
CA MET A 70 -20.93 6.07 13.45
C MET A 70 -21.98 5.48 14.39
N ILE A 71 -22.03 4.15 14.55
CA ILE A 71 -23.02 3.44 15.38
C ILE A 71 -22.61 3.48 16.85
N TYR A 72 -21.43 2.99 17.19
CA TYR A 72 -21.02 2.75 18.58
C TYR A 72 -20.18 3.86 19.21
N GLY A 73 -19.71 4.83 18.42
CA GLY A 73 -19.03 6.04 18.92
C GLY A 73 -17.57 5.84 19.33
N PRO A 74 -16.90 6.96 19.78
CA PRO A 74 -15.44 6.99 19.92
C PRO A 74 -14.92 6.10 21.06
N VAL A 75 -15.64 5.92 22.14
CA VAL A 75 -15.13 5.15 23.29
C VAL A 75 -15.11 3.66 22.98
N VAL A 76 -16.15 3.14 22.34
CA VAL A 76 -16.21 1.73 21.89
C VAL A 76 -15.30 1.49 20.68
N ALA A 77 -15.02 2.54 19.89
CA ALA A 77 -14.14 2.49 18.72
C ALA A 77 -12.72 2.01 19.05
N ILE A 78 -12.20 2.38 20.23
CA ILE A 78 -10.83 2.00 20.66
C ILE A 78 -10.68 0.49 20.79
N PRO A 79 -11.42 -0.21 21.67
CA PRO A 79 -11.32 -1.66 21.78
C PRO A 79 -11.72 -2.37 20.48
N ALA A 80 -12.70 -1.85 19.74
CA ALA A 80 -13.07 -2.40 18.43
C ALA A 80 -11.92 -2.35 17.42
N ALA A 81 -11.16 -1.26 17.35
CA ALA A 81 -10.00 -1.11 16.49
C ALA A 81 -8.90 -2.12 16.86
N ILE A 82 -8.56 -2.23 18.15
CA ILE A 82 -7.54 -3.16 18.65
C ILE A 82 -7.91 -4.60 18.27
N ILE A 83 -9.12 -5.03 18.61
CA ILE A 83 -9.59 -6.40 18.34
C ILE A 83 -9.62 -6.67 16.83
N SER A 84 -10.16 -5.75 16.03
CA SER A 84 -10.30 -5.97 14.59
C SER A 84 -8.95 -5.98 13.86
N ASP A 85 -7.96 -5.22 14.32
CA ASP A 85 -6.62 -5.24 13.74
C ASP A 85 -5.90 -6.54 14.08
N THR A 86 -5.89 -6.92 15.36
CA THR A 86 -5.25 -8.15 15.84
C THR A 86 -5.88 -9.40 15.20
N VAL A 87 -7.21 -9.53 15.24
CA VAL A 87 -7.93 -10.66 14.63
C VAL A 87 -7.76 -10.64 13.10
N GLY A 88 -7.83 -9.47 12.49
CA GLY A 88 -7.63 -9.31 11.06
C GLY A 88 -6.23 -9.69 10.61
N PHE A 89 -5.20 -9.47 11.43
CA PHE A 89 -3.85 -9.93 11.15
C PHE A 89 -3.71 -11.44 11.34
N MET A 90 -4.29 -12.00 12.39
CA MET A 90 -4.26 -13.47 12.63
C MET A 90 -4.90 -14.27 11.50
N ILE A 91 -5.98 -13.75 10.89
CA ILE A 91 -6.70 -14.43 9.79
C ILE A 91 -6.03 -14.14 8.43
N TYR A 92 -5.59 -12.92 8.20
CA TYR A 92 -4.97 -12.46 6.96
C TYR A 92 -3.64 -11.76 7.26
N PRO A 93 -2.56 -12.51 7.53
CA PRO A 93 -1.25 -11.93 7.82
C PRO A 93 -0.68 -11.21 6.60
N THR A 94 -0.32 -9.95 6.77
CA THR A 94 0.31 -9.11 5.75
C THR A 94 1.62 -8.57 6.29
N GLY A 95 2.71 -9.28 6.05
CA GLY A 95 4.03 -8.93 6.60
C GLY A 95 4.19 -9.31 8.08
N ASP A 96 5.11 -8.65 8.77
CA ASP A 96 5.38 -8.88 10.18
C ASP A 96 4.43 -8.07 11.08
N TYR A 97 4.01 -8.68 12.19
CA TYR A 97 3.14 -8.00 13.15
C TYR A 97 3.95 -7.04 14.04
N PHE A 98 3.63 -5.77 13.95
CA PHE A 98 4.20 -4.74 14.81
C PHE A 98 3.09 -3.98 15.52
N LEU A 99 2.95 -4.22 16.83
CA LEU A 99 1.84 -3.70 17.64
C LEU A 99 1.57 -2.18 17.48
N PRO A 100 2.56 -1.29 17.34
CA PRO A 100 2.29 0.14 17.15
C PRO A 100 1.44 0.49 15.92
N PHE A 101 1.31 -0.39 14.90
CA PHE A 101 0.38 -0.14 13.80
C PHE A 101 -1.09 -0.07 14.23
N VAL A 102 -1.45 -0.72 15.34
CA VAL A 102 -2.80 -0.62 15.95
C VAL A 102 -3.19 0.85 16.24
N LEU A 103 -2.22 1.71 16.54
CA LEU A 103 -2.48 3.14 16.78
C LEU A 103 -3.08 3.84 15.55
N THR A 104 -2.69 3.44 14.33
CA THR A 104 -3.27 4.00 13.10
C THR A 104 -4.73 3.61 12.95
N GLU A 105 -5.09 2.40 13.38
CA GLU A 105 -6.45 1.91 13.33
C GLU A 105 -7.34 2.58 14.39
N ILE A 106 -6.81 2.74 15.60
CA ILE A 106 -7.49 3.50 16.66
C ILE A 106 -7.75 4.95 16.19
N ALA A 107 -6.71 5.62 15.67
CA ALA A 107 -6.83 7.00 15.22
C ALA A 107 -7.82 7.15 14.04
N SER A 108 -7.78 6.24 13.06
CA SER A 108 -8.71 6.25 11.92
C SER A 108 -10.15 6.08 12.39
N THR A 109 -10.40 5.08 13.25
CA THR A 109 -11.75 4.81 13.78
C THR A 109 -12.24 5.96 14.65
N MET A 110 -11.33 6.58 15.43
CA MET A 110 -11.62 7.75 16.25
C MET A 110 -12.04 8.95 15.39
N PHE A 111 -11.32 9.25 14.30
CA PHE A 111 -11.72 10.34 13.40
C PHE A 111 -13.11 10.11 12.81
N TYR A 112 -13.41 8.89 12.34
CA TYR A 112 -14.78 8.60 11.88
C TYR A 112 -15.81 8.83 12.98
N ALA A 113 -15.56 8.35 14.20
CA ALA A 113 -16.49 8.55 15.31
C ALA A 113 -16.70 10.02 15.66
N LEU A 114 -15.63 10.83 15.73
CA LEU A 114 -15.72 12.24 16.06
C LEU A 114 -16.59 13.04 15.06
N PHE A 115 -16.55 12.66 13.78
CA PHE A 115 -17.32 13.38 12.76
C PHE A 115 -18.72 12.81 12.55
N LEU A 116 -18.96 11.50 12.80
CA LEU A 116 -20.18 10.83 12.40
C LEU A 116 -21.07 10.38 13.56
N TYR A 117 -20.50 10.04 14.74
CA TYR A 117 -21.28 9.52 15.87
C TYR A 117 -22.22 10.59 16.44
N ARG A 118 -23.52 10.25 16.51
CA ARG A 118 -24.60 11.12 17.01
C ARG A 118 -24.56 12.55 16.45
N ALA A 119 -24.03 12.71 15.24
CA ALA A 119 -24.01 14.01 14.59
C ALA A 119 -25.43 14.49 14.28
N GLU A 120 -25.75 15.76 14.60
CA GLU A 120 -27.06 16.36 14.30
C GLU A 120 -27.40 16.23 12.82
N LYS A 121 -26.40 16.46 11.94
CA LYS A 121 -26.50 16.28 10.50
C LYS A 121 -25.27 15.56 9.98
N VAL A 122 -25.45 14.44 9.35
CA VAL A 122 -24.39 13.76 8.61
C VAL A 122 -24.42 14.30 7.18
N THR A 123 -23.46 15.16 6.86
CA THR A 123 -23.35 15.79 5.53
C THR A 123 -22.17 15.23 4.75
N PRO A 124 -22.17 15.29 3.40
CA PRO A 124 -21.01 14.91 2.59
C PRO A 124 -19.71 15.57 3.03
N ILE A 125 -19.80 16.85 3.42
CA ILE A 125 -18.64 17.63 3.92
C ILE A 125 -18.05 17.00 5.19
N ARG A 126 -18.89 16.55 6.13
CA ARG A 126 -18.40 15.86 7.36
C ARG A 126 -17.70 14.56 7.05
N VAL A 127 -18.25 13.79 6.09
CA VAL A 127 -17.63 12.54 5.62
C VAL A 127 -16.28 12.83 4.96
N MET A 128 -16.22 13.83 4.08
CA MET A 128 -14.97 14.26 3.44
C MET A 128 -13.95 14.76 4.45
N LEU A 129 -14.37 15.57 5.46
CA LEU A 129 -13.47 16.06 6.50
C LEU A 129 -12.90 14.92 7.35
N SER A 130 -13.74 13.94 7.73
CA SER A 130 -13.25 12.76 8.45
C SER A 130 -12.20 12.01 7.64
N ARG A 131 -12.44 11.83 6.34
CA ARG A 131 -11.52 11.16 5.44
C ARG A 131 -10.24 11.96 5.21
N PHE A 132 -10.34 13.29 5.08
CA PHE A 132 -9.20 14.19 5.00
C PHE A 132 -8.31 14.09 6.25
N CYS A 133 -8.91 14.13 7.45
CA CYS A 133 -8.16 13.96 8.69
C CYS A 133 -7.42 12.61 8.75
N ILE A 134 -8.06 11.53 8.30
CA ILE A 134 -7.42 10.22 8.25
C ILE A 134 -6.26 10.21 7.24
N CYS A 135 -6.48 10.70 6.02
CA CYS A 135 -5.44 10.75 5.00
C CYS A 135 -4.23 11.57 5.46
N PHE A 136 -4.47 12.73 6.07
CA PHE A 136 -3.40 13.63 6.47
C PHE A 136 -2.74 13.19 7.79
N PHE A 137 -3.51 13.11 8.89
CA PHE A 137 -2.93 12.86 10.21
C PHE A 137 -2.52 11.39 10.41
N VAL A 138 -3.29 10.45 9.88
CA VAL A 138 -3.00 9.02 10.09
C VAL A 138 -2.07 8.49 9.01
N ASN A 139 -2.48 8.57 7.73
CA ASN A 139 -1.74 7.92 6.66
C ASN A 139 -0.45 8.66 6.25
N VAL A 140 -0.42 10.01 6.33
CA VAL A 140 0.78 10.76 5.99
C VAL A 140 1.65 10.96 7.23
N VAL A 141 1.12 11.56 8.31
CA VAL A 141 1.93 11.94 9.47
C VAL A 141 2.23 10.74 10.37
N MET A 142 1.20 10.14 10.97
CA MET A 142 1.39 9.12 12.00
C MET A 142 2.04 7.84 11.44
N GLN A 143 1.61 7.37 10.29
CA GLN A 143 2.14 6.16 9.66
C GLN A 143 3.63 6.30 9.31
N GLN A 144 4.08 7.52 8.97
CA GLN A 144 5.48 7.82 8.70
C GLN A 144 6.37 7.55 9.93
N PHE A 145 5.95 8.03 11.11
CA PHE A 145 6.67 7.81 12.35
C PHE A 145 6.65 6.34 12.78
N ILE A 146 5.52 5.65 12.59
CA ILE A 146 5.40 4.23 12.96
C ILE A 146 6.27 3.36 12.05
N TYR A 147 6.35 3.64 10.74
CA TYR A 147 7.28 2.93 9.85
C TYR A 147 8.75 3.23 10.19
N ALA A 148 9.09 4.48 10.51
CA ALA A 148 10.44 4.80 10.96
C ALA A 148 10.81 4.05 12.26
N TRP A 149 9.85 3.95 13.18
CA TRP A 149 10.02 3.14 14.38
C TRP A 149 10.20 1.66 14.09
N TRP A 150 9.37 1.11 13.19
CA TRP A 150 9.49 -0.27 12.71
C TRP A 150 10.88 -0.57 12.14
N TYR A 151 11.36 0.26 11.19
CA TYR A 151 12.67 0.07 10.58
C TYR A 151 13.81 0.19 11.59
N SER A 152 13.70 1.09 12.55
CA SER A 152 14.68 1.18 13.66
C SER A 152 14.66 -0.08 14.53
N TYR A 153 13.47 -0.64 14.78
CA TYR A 153 13.29 -1.85 15.57
C TYR A 153 13.92 -3.09 14.92
N ILE A 154 13.80 -3.22 13.59
CA ILE A 154 14.40 -4.33 12.83
C ILE A 154 15.88 -4.11 12.48
N GLY A 155 16.52 -3.06 13.01
CA GLY A 155 17.95 -2.80 12.84
C GLY A 155 18.33 -2.14 11.51
N ASN A 156 17.39 -1.46 10.84
CA ASN A 156 17.64 -0.74 9.59
C ASN A 156 17.44 0.79 9.73
N PRO A 157 18.39 1.50 10.36
CA PRO A 157 18.28 2.93 10.65
C PRO A 157 18.29 3.82 9.40
N GLU A 158 18.91 3.37 8.31
CA GLU A 158 18.92 4.12 7.04
C GLU A 158 17.51 4.19 6.45
N GLN A 159 16.81 3.05 6.36
CA GLN A 159 15.41 3.04 5.91
C GLN A 159 14.48 3.78 6.87
N ALA A 160 14.76 3.76 8.19
CA ALA A 160 14.03 4.56 9.15
C ALA A 160 14.15 6.07 8.84
N ARG A 161 15.35 6.53 8.51
CA ARG A 161 15.61 7.93 8.13
C ARG A 161 14.93 8.30 6.80
N GLU A 162 14.98 7.43 5.81
CA GLU A 162 14.29 7.63 4.53
C GLU A 162 12.77 7.74 4.67
N GLN A 163 12.16 7.01 5.61
CA GLN A 163 10.73 7.12 5.89
C GLN A 163 10.33 8.53 6.34
N ILE A 164 11.21 9.25 7.04
CA ILE A 164 10.93 10.59 7.57
C ILE A 164 11.26 11.69 6.55
N LEU A 165 12.38 11.59 5.86
CA LEU A 165 12.95 12.67 5.04
C LEU A 165 13.07 12.36 3.55
N GLY A 166 12.82 11.10 3.12
CA GLY A 166 13.13 10.64 1.79
C GLY A 166 11.95 10.60 0.80
N ILE A 167 12.23 10.02 -0.37
CA ILE A 167 11.28 9.78 -1.47
C ILE A 167 10.02 9.01 -1.04
N MET A 168 10.13 8.13 -0.05
CA MET A 168 8.99 7.38 0.49
C MET A 168 7.90 8.28 1.06
N THR A 169 8.28 9.41 1.66
CA THR A 169 7.33 10.44 2.15
C THR A 169 6.56 11.06 1.00
N LEU A 170 7.24 11.47 -0.09
CA LEU A 170 6.59 12.06 -1.26
C LEU A 170 5.62 11.06 -1.92
N SER A 171 6.06 9.83 -2.12
CA SER A 171 5.21 8.76 -2.68
C SER A 171 3.95 8.54 -1.85
N ARG A 172 4.06 8.58 -0.51
CA ARG A 172 2.92 8.43 0.41
C ARG A 172 1.96 9.61 0.31
N ILE A 173 2.47 10.84 0.27
CA ILE A 173 1.66 12.06 0.10
C ILE A 173 0.88 12.00 -1.22
N LEU A 174 1.58 11.72 -2.33
CA LEU A 174 0.96 11.63 -3.66
C LEU A 174 -0.10 10.53 -3.73
N LYS A 175 0.18 9.35 -3.16
CA LYS A 175 -0.79 8.26 -3.06
C LYS A 175 -2.05 8.67 -2.30
N ASN A 176 -1.91 9.28 -1.14
CA ASN A 176 -3.06 9.71 -0.33
C ASN A 176 -3.83 10.85 -1.01
N LEU A 177 -3.15 11.78 -1.68
CA LEU A 177 -3.79 12.84 -2.46
C LEU A 177 -4.62 12.27 -3.62
N ALA A 178 -4.10 11.25 -4.30
CA ALA A 178 -4.82 10.56 -5.38
C ALA A 178 -6.03 9.77 -4.88
N MET A 179 -5.89 9.07 -3.74
CA MET A 179 -6.95 8.20 -3.20
C MET A 179 -8.04 8.95 -2.45
N PHE A 180 -7.71 10.07 -1.78
CA PHE A 180 -8.64 10.83 -0.95
C PHE A 180 -9.96 11.19 -1.64
N PRO A 181 -9.98 11.75 -2.87
CA PRO A 181 -11.23 12.08 -3.55
C PRO A 181 -12.10 10.85 -3.83
N ILE A 182 -11.49 9.78 -4.33
CA ILE A 182 -12.19 8.54 -4.70
C ILE A 182 -12.81 7.90 -3.44
N GLU A 183 -12.02 7.71 -2.42
CA GLU A 183 -12.47 7.12 -1.15
C GLU A 183 -13.54 7.95 -0.43
N SER A 184 -13.44 9.30 -0.53
CA SER A 184 -14.44 10.20 0.03
C SER A 184 -15.80 10.06 -0.66
N VAL A 185 -15.81 9.91 -1.98
CA VAL A 185 -17.04 9.70 -2.76
C VAL A 185 -17.64 8.33 -2.47
N VAL A 186 -16.83 7.27 -2.52
CA VAL A 186 -17.27 5.89 -2.23
C VAL A 186 -17.89 5.82 -0.83
N LEU A 187 -17.23 6.38 0.17
CA LEU A 187 -17.72 6.40 1.54
C LEU A 187 -19.01 7.21 1.70
N THR A 188 -19.10 8.36 1.03
CA THR A 188 -20.29 9.21 1.07
C THR A 188 -21.51 8.50 0.48
N LEU A 189 -21.34 7.83 -0.67
CA LEU A 189 -22.42 7.07 -1.33
C LEU A 189 -22.82 5.86 -0.47
N PHE A 190 -21.86 5.15 0.09
CA PHE A 190 -22.11 4.01 0.97
C PHE A 190 -22.91 4.41 2.22
N LEU A 191 -22.49 5.45 2.93
CA LEU A 191 -23.20 5.92 4.10
C LEU A 191 -24.59 6.43 3.77
N ARG A 192 -24.76 7.14 2.64
CA ARG A 192 -26.07 7.55 2.18
C ARG A 192 -27.01 6.38 1.97
N PHE A 193 -26.53 5.31 1.34
CA PHE A 193 -27.33 4.11 1.09
C PHE A 193 -27.73 3.40 2.40
N LEU A 194 -26.82 3.33 3.39
CA LEU A 194 -27.05 2.62 4.64
C LEU A 194 -27.75 3.43 5.73
N MET A 195 -27.70 4.76 5.69
CA MET A 195 -28.35 5.59 6.71
C MET A 195 -29.85 5.30 6.94
N PRO A 196 -30.69 5.14 5.91
CA PRO A 196 -32.11 4.79 6.12
C PRO A 196 -32.28 3.44 6.83
N VAL A 197 -31.42 2.47 6.51
CA VAL A 197 -31.44 1.12 7.11
C VAL A 197 -31.03 1.19 8.59
N THR A 198 -29.94 1.88 8.90
CA THR A 198 -29.46 2.01 10.28
C THR A 198 -30.42 2.81 11.16
N LYS A 199 -31.10 3.82 10.62
CA LYS A 199 -32.17 4.55 11.32
C LYS A 199 -33.38 3.65 11.60
N ARG A 200 -33.85 2.87 10.64
CA ARG A 200 -34.95 1.90 10.83
C ARG A 200 -34.61 0.87 11.92
N ALA A 201 -33.36 0.42 11.95
CA ALA A 201 -32.83 -0.49 12.96
C ALA A 201 -32.57 0.19 14.33
N LYS A 202 -32.81 1.51 14.44
CA LYS A 202 -32.53 2.31 15.64
C LYS A 202 -31.08 2.19 16.13
N LEU A 203 -30.16 2.20 15.17
CA LEU A 203 -28.71 2.17 15.41
C LEU A 203 -28.06 3.55 15.28
N THR A 204 -28.65 4.40 14.45
CA THR A 204 -28.20 5.78 14.23
C THR A 204 -29.39 6.75 14.36
N TYR A 205 -29.14 7.98 14.78
CA TYR A 205 -30.18 8.94 15.16
C TYR A 205 -30.03 10.32 14.50
N SER A 206 -29.23 10.45 13.45
CA SER A 206 -29.08 11.75 12.79
C SER A 206 -30.42 12.26 12.22
N ALA A 207 -30.64 13.57 12.27
CA ALA A 207 -31.92 14.17 11.91
C ALA A 207 -32.26 14.06 10.42
N ASP A 208 -31.25 14.12 9.54
CA ASP A 208 -31.43 14.16 8.08
C ASP A 208 -30.99 12.88 7.37
N ASP A 209 -31.74 12.49 6.34
CA ASP A 209 -31.37 11.43 5.40
C ASP A 209 -30.47 12.03 4.33
N MET A 210 -29.23 12.26 4.58
CA MET A 210 -28.16 12.71 3.65
C MET A 210 -28.65 12.96 2.20
N THR A 211 -29.61 13.92 2.03
CA THR A 211 -30.15 14.28 0.72
C THR A 211 -29.16 15.20 0.00
N PHE A 212 -28.91 14.95 -1.28
CA PHE A 212 -27.95 15.73 -2.04
C PHE A 212 -28.66 16.83 -2.83
N THR A 213 -28.19 18.05 -2.69
CA THR A 213 -28.53 19.15 -3.59
C THR A 213 -27.81 18.99 -4.94
N LYS A 214 -28.31 19.62 -6.00
CA LYS A 214 -27.65 19.62 -7.32
C LYS A 214 -26.20 20.10 -7.24
N LYS A 215 -25.90 21.10 -6.38
CA LYS A 215 -24.54 21.61 -6.14
C LYS A 215 -23.64 20.56 -5.49
N GLN A 216 -24.13 19.79 -4.54
CA GLN A 216 -23.38 18.71 -3.89
C GLN A 216 -23.11 17.54 -4.85
N ILE A 217 -24.09 17.21 -5.72
CA ILE A 217 -23.86 16.18 -6.77
C ILE A 217 -22.77 16.66 -7.73
N ALA A 218 -22.84 17.91 -8.21
CA ALA A 218 -21.80 18.47 -9.06
C ALA A 218 -20.42 18.48 -8.39
N ALA A 219 -20.34 18.82 -7.10
CA ALA A 219 -19.11 18.76 -6.32
C ALA A 219 -18.56 17.33 -6.18
N LEU A 220 -19.43 16.33 -5.99
CA LEU A 220 -19.01 14.92 -5.93
C LEU A 220 -18.49 14.43 -7.28
N VAL A 221 -19.14 14.81 -8.38
CA VAL A 221 -18.67 14.48 -9.75
C VAL A 221 -17.31 15.12 -10.01
N LEU A 222 -17.15 16.41 -9.67
CA LEU A 222 -15.87 17.11 -9.80
C LEU A 222 -14.78 16.41 -8.97
N LEU A 223 -15.10 15.96 -7.77
CA LEU A 223 -14.19 15.25 -6.90
C LEU A 223 -13.74 13.90 -7.52
N VAL A 224 -14.66 13.17 -8.17
CA VAL A 224 -14.32 11.96 -8.92
C VAL A 224 -13.33 12.27 -10.05
N VAL A 225 -13.58 13.32 -10.82
CA VAL A 225 -12.70 13.72 -11.92
C VAL A 225 -11.30 14.09 -11.37
N ILE A 226 -11.23 14.90 -10.32
CA ILE A 226 -9.96 15.23 -9.66
C ILE A 226 -9.26 13.96 -9.17
N GLY A 227 -9.98 13.03 -8.55
CA GLY A 227 -9.43 11.77 -8.07
C GLY A 227 -8.85 10.90 -9.19
N LEU A 228 -9.56 10.78 -10.31
CA LEU A 228 -9.07 10.05 -11.48
C LEU A 228 -7.84 10.71 -12.10
N CYS A 229 -7.84 12.04 -12.26
CA CYS A 229 -6.67 12.77 -12.75
C CYS A 229 -5.46 12.61 -11.80
N SER A 230 -5.69 12.70 -10.49
CA SER A 230 -4.63 12.52 -9.49
C SER A 230 -4.10 11.07 -9.46
N ALA A 231 -4.99 10.07 -9.59
CA ALA A 231 -4.59 8.67 -9.67
C ALA A 231 -3.75 8.40 -10.95
N THR A 232 -4.17 8.94 -12.09
CA THR A 232 -3.39 8.85 -13.34
C THR A 232 -2.02 9.51 -13.20
N GLY A 233 -1.97 10.71 -12.59
CA GLY A 233 -0.70 11.39 -12.30
C GLY A 233 0.20 10.59 -11.35
N TYR A 234 -0.35 9.98 -10.31
CA TYR A 234 0.41 9.11 -9.42
C TYR A 234 0.94 7.86 -10.13
N LEU A 235 0.13 7.22 -10.97
CA LEU A 235 0.57 6.05 -11.75
C LEU A 235 1.68 6.42 -12.74
N ALA A 236 1.56 7.58 -13.40
CA ALA A 236 2.61 8.09 -14.27
C ALA A 236 3.92 8.39 -13.50
N TYR A 237 3.80 9.00 -12.31
CA TYR A 237 4.95 9.23 -11.44
C TYR A 237 5.60 7.91 -11.01
N ARG A 238 4.81 6.92 -10.59
CA ARG A 238 5.33 5.60 -10.20
C ARG A 238 5.96 4.87 -11.37
N TYR A 239 5.36 4.96 -12.55
CA TYR A 239 5.92 4.38 -13.76
C TYR A 239 7.29 4.97 -14.08
N ASN A 240 7.48 6.30 -13.91
CA ASN A 240 8.74 6.96 -14.11
C ASN A 240 9.80 6.71 -13.04
N THR A 241 9.38 6.32 -11.81
CA THR A 241 10.30 6.14 -10.67
C THR A 241 10.51 4.69 -10.26
N SER A 242 9.80 3.73 -10.87
CA SER A 242 9.93 2.31 -10.53
C SER A 242 10.96 1.62 -11.43
N SER A 243 11.83 0.84 -10.83
CA SER A 243 12.69 -0.10 -11.54
C SER A 243 11.85 -1.23 -12.15
N ARG A 244 12.13 -1.61 -13.39
CA ARG A 244 11.30 -2.53 -14.19
C ARG A 244 11.85 -3.94 -14.35
N SER A 245 12.95 -4.29 -13.71
CA SER A 245 13.57 -5.61 -13.86
C SER A 245 12.63 -6.78 -13.55
N ALA A 246 11.61 -6.54 -12.70
CA ALA A 246 10.61 -7.56 -12.35
C ALA A 246 9.47 -7.69 -13.39
N ASP A 247 9.33 -6.72 -14.30
CA ASP A 247 8.19 -6.64 -15.23
C ASP A 247 8.47 -7.33 -16.56
N TYR A 248 9.72 -7.70 -16.85
CA TYR A 248 10.07 -8.43 -18.06
C TYR A 248 9.59 -9.89 -18.00
N LYS A 249 8.99 -10.35 -19.09
CA LYS A 249 8.75 -11.78 -19.28
C LYS A 249 10.07 -12.54 -19.28
N THR A 250 10.03 -13.82 -18.92
CA THR A 250 11.26 -14.61 -18.79
C THR A 250 12.06 -14.63 -20.09
N GLU A 251 11.42 -14.78 -21.25
CA GLU A 251 12.06 -14.79 -22.56
C GLU A 251 12.75 -13.45 -22.88
N GLU A 252 12.02 -12.34 -22.72
CA GLU A 252 12.55 -10.98 -22.93
C GLU A 252 13.74 -10.68 -22.00
N ARG A 253 13.63 -11.09 -20.74
CA ARG A 253 14.72 -10.93 -19.75
C ARG A 253 15.96 -11.73 -20.13
N VAL A 254 15.80 -12.95 -20.62
CA VAL A 254 16.92 -13.79 -21.07
C VAL A 254 17.65 -13.14 -22.26
N GLU A 255 16.90 -12.56 -23.22
CA GLU A 255 17.51 -11.85 -24.35
C GLU A 255 18.32 -10.63 -23.87
N ILE A 256 17.72 -9.79 -23.01
CA ILE A 256 18.40 -8.62 -22.43
C ILE A 256 19.66 -9.06 -21.65
N GLN A 257 19.57 -10.09 -20.83
CA GLN A 257 20.71 -10.58 -20.04
C GLN A 257 21.85 -11.13 -20.93
N LYS A 258 21.53 -11.81 -22.01
CA LYS A 258 22.53 -12.26 -22.99
C LYS A 258 23.17 -11.10 -23.75
N GLU A 259 22.39 -10.09 -24.13
CA GLU A 259 22.90 -8.87 -24.74
C GLU A 259 23.84 -8.11 -23.80
N MET A 260 23.45 -7.95 -22.52
CA MET A 260 24.29 -7.32 -21.52
C MET A 260 25.58 -8.09 -21.25
N ALA A 261 25.55 -9.41 -21.28
CA ALA A 261 26.76 -10.23 -21.13
C ALA A 261 27.72 -10.07 -22.33
N ALA A 262 27.19 -10.03 -23.55
CA ALA A 262 28.00 -9.76 -24.73
C ALA A 262 28.68 -8.37 -24.66
N LEU A 263 27.92 -7.36 -24.23
CA LEU A 263 28.44 -6.00 -24.04
C LEU A 263 29.51 -5.94 -22.95
N VAL A 264 29.32 -6.61 -21.82
CA VAL A 264 30.32 -6.66 -20.74
C VAL A 264 31.61 -7.28 -21.23
N LEU A 265 31.55 -8.36 -22.01
CA LEU A 265 32.72 -9.01 -22.60
C LEU A 265 33.40 -8.15 -23.68
N GLU A 266 32.66 -7.31 -24.42
CA GLU A 266 33.20 -6.40 -25.41
C GLU A 266 33.93 -5.19 -24.78
N GLU A 267 33.41 -4.69 -23.67
CA GLU A 267 33.93 -3.49 -23.00
C GLU A 267 34.97 -3.78 -21.88
N THR A 268 35.13 -5.07 -21.50
CA THR A 268 36.06 -5.46 -20.44
C THR A 268 36.85 -6.72 -20.84
N ASP A 269 38.16 -6.68 -20.72
CA ASP A 269 39.06 -7.82 -21.02
C ASP A 269 39.21 -8.78 -19.81
N ASP A 270 38.48 -8.53 -18.72
CA ASP A 270 38.72 -9.19 -17.42
C ASP A 270 38.28 -10.66 -17.37
N TRP A 271 37.35 -11.07 -18.27
CA TRP A 271 36.67 -12.41 -18.21
C TRP A 271 36.63 -13.15 -19.55
N ASP A 272 37.54 -12.86 -20.48
CA ASP A 272 37.54 -13.42 -21.86
C ASP A 272 37.53 -14.94 -21.94
N ASP A 273 38.17 -15.62 -20.99
CA ASP A 273 38.25 -17.08 -20.92
C ASP A 273 37.19 -17.72 -20.04
N GLN A 274 36.17 -16.96 -19.54
CA GLN A 274 35.20 -17.44 -18.59
C GLN A 274 33.76 -17.37 -19.11
N THR A 275 32.91 -18.29 -18.64
CA THR A 275 31.48 -18.18 -18.93
C THR A 275 30.82 -17.12 -18.05
N VAL A 276 30.49 -15.99 -18.67
CA VAL A 276 29.86 -14.85 -17.99
C VAL A 276 28.34 -14.92 -18.11
N ILE A 277 27.65 -14.78 -16.99
CA ILE A 277 26.19 -14.68 -16.92
C ILE A 277 25.82 -13.36 -16.26
N CYS A 278 25.09 -12.51 -16.99
CA CYS A 278 24.59 -11.27 -16.49
C CYS A 278 23.15 -11.43 -15.96
N VAL A 279 22.87 -10.85 -14.80
CA VAL A 279 21.53 -10.80 -14.22
C VAL A 279 21.11 -9.35 -14.03
N VAL A 280 20.01 -8.95 -14.66
CA VAL A 280 19.47 -7.61 -14.53
C VAL A 280 18.91 -7.43 -13.13
N ASP A 281 19.56 -6.61 -12.31
CA ASP A 281 19.15 -6.24 -10.96
C ASP A 281 18.05 -5.19 -10.97
N SER A 282 18.19 -4.19 -11.87
CA SER A 282 17.17 -3.18 -12.12
C SER A 282 17.23 -2.67 -13.55
N ALA A 283 16.09 -2.26 -14.07
CA ALA A 283 15.97 -1.53 -15.32
C ALA A 283 15.01 -0.36 -15.12
N TYR A 284 15.45 0.83 -15.42
CA TYR A 284 14.66 2.06 -15.28
C TYR A 284 14.52 2.76 -16.62
N ARG A 285 13.28 3.03 -17.01
CA ARG A 285 12.96 3.85 -18.18
C ARG A 285 11.80 4.78 -17.87
N GLY A 286 12.01 6.08 -18.08
CA GLY A 286 10.98 7.10 -17.91
C GLY A 286 9.85 6.96 -18.95
N LEU A 287 8.67 7.47 -18.62
CA LEU A 287 7.44 7.29 -19.41
C LEU A 287 7.56 7.76 -20.87
N PHE A 288 8.37 8.78 -21.13
CA PHE A 288 8.58 9.38 -22.46
C PHE A 288 10.04 9.32 -22.92
N GLN A 289 10.88 8.57 -22.19
CA GLN A 289 12.29 8.39 -22.52
C GLN A 289 12.47 7.18 -23.44
N SER A 290 13.45 7.27 -24.34
CA SER A 290 13.91 6.14 -25.15
C SER A 290 15.09 5.42 -24.52
N GLU A 291 15.64 5.97 -23.46
CA GLU A 291 16.81 5.46 -22.74
C GLU A 291 16.37 4.60 -21.56
N THR A 292 17.05 3.48 -21.38
CA THR A 292 16.86 2.58 -20.24
C THR A 292 18.16 2.47 -19.47
N ASP A 293 18.10 2.74 -18.18
CA ASP A 293 19.23 2.58 -17.26
C ASP A 293 19.15 1.18 -16.67
N TYR A 294 20.12 0.34 -17.01
CA TYR A 294 20.25 -1.03 -16.51
C TYR A 294 21.31 -1.07 -15.42
N THR A 295 20.97 -1.67 -14.26
CA THR A 295 21.97 -2.12 -13.30
C THR A 295 22.05 -3.64 -13.42
N VAL A 296 23.22 -4.14 -13.77
CA VAL A 296 23.46 -5.54 -14.09
C VAL A 296 24.48 -6.13 -13.14
N ALA A 297 24.16 -7.24 -12.51
CA ALA A 297 25.11 -8.03 -11.73
C ALA A 297 25.81 -9.04 -12.66
N VAL A 298 27.12 -9.04 -12.67
CA VAL A 298 27.96 -9.93 -13.48
C VAL A 298 28.39 -11.10 -12.62
N TYR A 299 28.14 -12.30 -13.13
CA TYR A 299 28.52 -13.56 -12.50
C TYR A 299 29.41 -14.36 -13.45
N VAL A 300 30.39 -15.03 -12.88
CA VAL A 300 31.21 -16.00 -13.55
C VAL A 300 30.78 -17.40 -13.12
N LEU A 301 30.78 -18.34 -14.05
CA LEU A 301 30.41 -19.72 -13.79
C LEU A 301 31.56 -20.47 -13.12
N ASP A 302 31.28 -21.03 -11.94
CA ASP A 302 32.13 -22.04 -11.31
C ASP A 302 31.86 -23.38 -11.98
N GLU A 303 32.78 -23.83 -12.87
CA GLU A 303 32.62 -25.04 -13.66
C GLU A 303 32.56 -26.32 -12.80
N GLU A 304 33.28 -26.37 -11.67
CA GLU A 304 33.27 -27.55 -10.79
C GLU A 304 31.91 -27.64 -10.07
N ALA A 305 31.43 -26.55 -9.51
CA ALA A 305 30.11 -26.49 -8.84
C ALA A 305 28.96 -26.74 -9.85
N PHE A 306 29.10 -26.25 -11.08
CA PHE A 306 28.12 -26.49 -12.15
C PHE A 306 28.08 -27.95 -12.59
N ALA A 307 29.25 -28.58 -12.82
CA ALA A 307 29.32 -29.97 -13.16
C ALA A 307 28.79 -30.91 -12.07
N ALA A 308 29.07 -30.60 -10.80
CA ALA A 308 28.48 -31.29 -9.66
C ALA A 308 26.95 -31.16 -9.62
N GLY A 309 26.42 -29.97 -9.91
CA GLY A 309 24.97 -29.70 -9.99
C GLY A 309 24.31 -30.49 -11.13
N GLN A 310 24.92 -30.55 -12.31
CA GLN A 310 24.42 -31.33 -13.43
C GLN A 310 24.43 -32.86 -13.18
N ALA A 311 25.40 -33.35 -12.45
CA ALA A 311 25.48 -34.77 -12.07
C ALA A 311 24.32 -35.16 -11.11
N GLU A 312 23.84 -34.22 -10.30
CA GLU A 312 22.74 -34.44 -9.36
C GLU A 312 21.34 -34.16 -9.99
N ASP A 313 21.24 -33.15 -10.89
CA ASP A 313 20.01 -32.75 -11.57
C ASP A 313 20.26 -32.47 -13.05
N GLU A 314 19.86 -33.41 -13.92
CA GLU A 314 19.99 -33.29 -15.39
C GLU A 314 19.26 -32.05 -15.96
N SER A 315 18.28 -31.50 -15.24
CA SER A 315 17.58 -30.26 -15.64
C SER A 315 18.37 -28.98 -15.31
N TYR A 316 19.50 -29.09 -14.62
CA TYR A 316 20.37 -27.97 -14.26
C TYR A 316 21.32 -27.67 -15.45
N THR A 317 20.90 -26.71 -16.26
CA THR A 317 21.58 -26.35 -17.52
C THR A 317 21.96 -24.85 -17.50
N ILE A 318 22.90 -24.45 -18.39
CA ILE A 318 23.26 -23.05 -18.57
C ILE A 318 22.03 -22.22 -18.98
N ASP A 319 21.12 -22.75 -19.80
CA ASP A 319 19.89 -22.04 -20.16
C ASP A 319 19.01 -21.76 -18.96
N LYS A 320 19.00 -22.62 -17.94
CA LYS A 320 18.30 -22.39 -16.69
C LYS A 320 18.91 -21.22 -15.90
N LEU A 321 20.23 -21.08 -15.89
CA LEU A 321 20.92 -19.98 -15.22
C LEU A 321 20.55 -18.64 -15.85
N TRP A 322 20.38 -18.56 -17.16
CA TRP A 322 19.91 -17.37 -17.85
C TRP A 322 18.48 -16.95 -17.47
N THR A 323 17.67 -17.85 -16.92
CA THR A 323 16.31 -17.52 -16.47
C THR A 323 16.28 -16.81 -15.11
N TYR A 324 17.41 -16.71 -14.41
CA TYR A 324 17.46 -16.12 -13.10
C TYR A 324 17.14 -14.61 -13.14
N SER A 325 16.41 -14.18 -12.11
CA SER A 325 16.17 -12.77 -11.78
C SER A 325 17.05 -12.39 -10.58
N LYS A 326 17.00 -11.16 -10.15
CA LYS A 326 17.79 -10.57 -9.05
C LYS A 326 18.03 -11.47 -7.82
N SER A 327 17.08 -12.30 -7.44
CA SER A 327 17.19 -13.21 -6.30
C SER A 327 17.57 -14.65 -6.67
N GLY A 328 17.60 -14.97 -7.97
CA GLY A 328 17.83 -16.33 -8.46
C GLY A 328 19.20 -16.90 -8.10
N PRO A 329 20.31 -16.18 -8.34
CA PRO A 329 21.64 -16.68 -8.02
C PRO A 329 21.83 -16.94 -6.52
N LYS A 330 21.18 -16.15 -5.64
CA LYS A 330 21.24 -16.38 -4.19
C LYS A 330 20.43 -17.59 -3.73
N LYS A 331 19.52 -18.08 -4.56
CA LYS A 331 18.68 -19.27 -4.29
C LYS A 331 19.13 -20.50 -5.06
N ASP A 332 20.21 -20.37 -5.82
CA ASP A 332 20.79 -21.49 -6.54
C ASP A 332 21.36 -22.51 -5.56
N LYS A 333 20.78 -23.73 -5.60
CA LYS A 333 21.14 -24.83 -4.69
C LYS A 333 22.63 -25.20 -4.79
N TYR A 334 23.19 -25.07 -5.99
CA TYR A 334 24.55 -25.53 -6.28
C TYR A 334 25.58 -24.40 -6.22
N GLN A 335 25.13 -23.14 -6.05
CA GLN A 335 25.98 -21.96 -5.93
C GLN A 335 27.04 -21.84 -7.05
N SER A 336 26.69 -22.25 -8.27
CA SER A 336 27.61 -22.26 -9.40
C SER A 336 27.87 -20.87 -10.01
N LEU A 337 27.24 -19.81 -9.49
CA LEU A 337 27.43 -18.44 -9.95
C LEU A 337 28.13 -17.59 -8.91
N ILE A 338 29.34 -17.13 -9.22
CA ILE A 338 30.14 -16.25 -8.37
C ILE A 338 29.98 -14.81 -8.88
N LYS A 339 29.46 -13.90 -8.03
CA LYS A 339 29.30 -12.50 -8.41
C LYS A 339 30.68 -11.82 -8.41
N VAL A 340 31.07 -11.26 -9.58
CA VAL A 340 32.39 -10.63 -9.79
C VAL A 340 32.32 -9.13 -9.98
N ALA A 341 31.21 -8.61 -10.50
CA ALA A 341 31.06 -7.17 -10.73
C ALA A 341 29.61 -6.70 -10.68
N SER A 342 29.42 -5.38 -10.68
CA SER A 342 28.13 -4.73 -10.93
C SER A 342 28.35 -3.61 -11.94
N CYS A 343 27.57 -3.60 -13.03
CA CYS A 343 27.70 -2.64 -14.11
C CYS A 343 26.41 -1.82 -14.23
N ASP A 344 26.56 -0.51 -14.44
CA ASP A 344 25.49 0.41 -14.79
C ASP A 344 25.61 0.75 -16.28
N ILE A 345 24.57 0.48 -17.05
CA ILE A 345 24.54 0.56 -18.50
C ILE A 345 23.35 1.39 -18.94
N VAL A 346 23.56 2.45 -19.70
CA VAL A 346 22.49 3.26 -20.30
C VAL A 346 22.39 2.95 -21.77
N LYS A 347 21.25 2.39 -22.19
CA LYS A 347 20.98 2.00 -23.57
C LYS A 347 19.81 2.80 -24.15
N ASN A 348 19.96 3.28 -25.38
CA ASN A 348 18.84 3.83 -26.14
C ASN A 348 18.10 2.70 -26.87
N GLU A 349 16.89 2.40 -26.43
CA GLU A 349 16.07 1.29 -26.93
C GLU A 349 15.60 1.45 -28.40
N LYS A 350 15.64 2.67 -28.93
CA LYS A 350 15.25 2.95 -30.32
C LYS A 350 16.39 2.77 -31.31
N THR A 351 17.59 3.18 -30.90
CA THR A 351 18.78 3.12 -31.76
C THR A 351 19.64 1.91 -31.48
N GLY A 352 19.47 1.26 -30.31
CA GLY A 352 20.35 0.20 -29.81
C GLY A 352 21.70 0.71 -29.28
N GLU A 353 21.93 2.02 -29.31
CA GLU A 353 23.19 2.64 -28.92
C GLU A 353 23.39 2.64 -27.42
N ILE A 354 24.60 2.29 -26.97
CA ILE A 354 25.02 2.39 -25.57
C ILE A 354 25.55 3.80 -25.31
N LEU A 355 24.88 4.52 -24.42
CA LEU A 355 25.19 5.90 -24.10
C LEU A 355 26.18 6.02 -22.94
N SER A 356 26.18 5.05 -22.03
CA SER A 356 27.07 5.01 -20.88
C SER A 356 27.27 3.57 -20.43
N PHE A 357 28.51 3.24 -20.08
CA PHE A 357 28.90 1.97 -19.50
C PHE A 357 29.85 2.22 -18.32
N ALA A 358 29.55 1.68 -17.16
CA ALA A 358 30.39 1.75 -15.98
C ALA A 358 30.31 0.42 -15.23
N CYS A 359 31.45 -0.25 -15.06
CA CYS A 359 31.51 -1.52 -14.37
C CYS A 359 32.42 -1.40 -13.13
N VAL A 360 31.92 -1.87 -11.98
CA VAL A 360 32.68 -1.86 -10.72
C VAL A 360 32.91 -3.31 -10.31
N PRO A 361 34.18 -3.78 -10.35
CA PRO A 361 34.55 -5.11 -9.86
C PRO A 361 34.24 -5.21 -8.36
N MET A 362 33.93 -6.40 -7.89
CA MET A 362 33.82 -6.71 -6.47
C MET A 362 35.17 -7.22 -5.95
N GLU A 363 35.67 -6.59 -4.87
CA GLU A 363 36.87 -7.04 -4.16
C GLU A 363 36.66 -8.38 -3.45
#